data_9de3b470fe92d00dd71f9152aeeded4a
#
_entry.id   9de3b470fe92d00dd71f9152aeeded4a
#
_cell.length_a   1.000
_cell.length_b   1.000
_cell.length_c   1.000
_cell.angle_alpha   90.00
_cell.angle_beta   90.00
_cell.angle_gamma   90.00
#
_symmetry.space_group_name_H-M   'P 1'
#
loop_
_entity.id
_entity.type
_entity.pdbx_description
1 polymer ?
#
loop_
_entity_poly.entity_id
_entity_poly.type
_entity_poly.pdbx_seq_one_letter_code
_entity_poly.pdbx_strand_id
1 'polypeptide(L)'
;CSELQTDNQQVFLIVTDKENEVVTDQVSVVLKEAATGTKNLTVVVDKDFDVEAFQLAYTNSNYTLLPDNAYELGNGGSLTIAAGAMQSGKMTLILKGWMLPVPENFNLGASQYLLPLKIKEDGKYQTLLYRINWTNGKHRLTSSRKGYTCIGYVDTEKMSPLVSSVYWLQENSMDGDYTKLSQLFDVVNLLRATVGAGGELKLNADISHVLKNADKYIRPLQLMGMKVCLTVKNSSDIGFCHLTDGEIDNLVAQVKIAVELYGLDGIDLWDDSDEYGADGIKNASAYPKLIKALRGALSKETMLTVADKGEATATFF
;
A
#
# COMPACT_ATOMS: atom_id res chain seq x y z
N CYS A 1 27.87 22.81 -1.73
CA CYS A 1 26.50 22.91 -1.23
C CYS A 1 25.80 21.59 -1.48
N SER A 2 25.55 20.81 -0.42
CA SER A 2 24.75 19.59 -0.51
C SER A 2 23.31 19.97 -0.81
N GLU A 3 22.82 19.63 -1.99
CA GLU A 3 21.42 19.87 -2.36
C GLU A 3 20.53 18.78 -1.76
N LEU A 4 19.42 19.19 -1.12
CA LEU A 4 18.34 18.32 -0.76
C LEU A 4 17.80 17.66 -2.05
N GLN A 5 17.51 16.37 -2.01
CA GLN A 5 16.81 15.73 -3.13
C GLN A 5 15.41 16.34 -3.28
N THR A 6 15.16 16.96 -4.42
CA THR A 6 13.96 17.76 -4.71
C THR A 6 12.87 16.96 -5.42
N ASP A 7 12.61 15.73 -5.01
CA ASP A 7 11.39 15.08 -5.48
C ASP A 7 10.27 15.38 -4.49
N ASN A 8 9.18 15.98 -4.97
CA ASN A 8 7.96 16.16 -4.21
C ASN A 8 7.45 14.78 -3.79
N GLN A 9 7.92 14.28 -2.66
CA GLN A 9 7.51 12.99 -2.17
C GLN A 9 6.09 13.08 -1.63
N GLN A 10 5.25 12.17 -2.10
CA GLN A 10 3.91 11.98 -1.55
C GLN A 10 3.89 10.75 -0.68
N VAL A 11 3.31 10.88 0.50
CA VAL A 11 3.10 9.77 1.45
C VAL A 11 1.60 9.58 1.64
N PHE A 12 1.15 8.33 1.60
CA PHE A 12 -0.25 7.96 1.74
C PHE A 12 -0.48 7.33 3.10
N LEU A 13 -1.41 7.88 3.89
CA LEU A 13 -1.77 7.35 5.20
C LEU A 13 -3.30 7.24 5.33
N ILE A 14 -3.75 6.34 6.18
CA ILE A 14 -5.15 6.20 6.53
C ILE A 14 -5.25 6.31 8.04
N VAL A 15 -6.15 7.16 8.52
CA VAL A 15 -6.46 7.34 9.94
C VAL A 15 -7.90 6.92 10.24
N THR A 16 -8.16 6.50 11.47
CA THR A 16 -9.47 6.06 11.91
C THR A 16 -10.05 6.97 13.00
N ASP A 17 -11.35 6.85 13.26
CA ASP A 17 -12.05 7.55 14.32
C ASP A 17 -11.82 6.95 15.72
N LYS A 18 -11.05 5.86 15.80
CA LYS A 18 -10.87 5.17 17.07
C LYS A 18 -10.03 5.99 18.03
N GLU A 19 -10.63 6.33 19.16
CA GLU A 19 -10.02 7.17 20.18
C GLU A 19 -8.71 6.57 20.72
N ASN A 20 -7.69 7.40 20.85
CA ASN A 20 -6.33 7.04 21.29
C ASN A 20 -5.54 6.11 20.36
N GLU A 21 -6.04 5.82 19.18
CA GLU A 21 -5.30 5.09 18.15
C GLU A 21 -4.58 6.07 17.22
N VAL A 22 -3.29 6.28 17.44
CA VAL A 22 -2.47 7.17 16.59
C VAL A 22 -1.89 6.43 15.40
N VAL A 23 -1.81 7.12 14.27
CA VAL A 23 -0.98 6.69 13.13
C VAL A 23 0.31 7.51 13.16
N THR A 24 1.45 6.83 13.08
CA THR A 24 2.75 7.50 13.11
C THR A 24 3.53 7.28 11.82
N ASP A 25 4.33 8.27 11.47
CA ASP A 25 5.32 8.15 10.41
C ASP A 25 6.64 8.81 10.82
N GLN A 26 7.75 8.39 10.19
CA GLN A 26 9.07 8.92 10.50
C GLN A 26 9.55 9.81 9.36
N VAL A 27 9.78 11.07 9.66
CA VAL A 27 10.32 12.05 8.73
C VAL A 27 11.83 12.13 8.92
N SER A 28 12.58 11.98 7.86
CA SER A 28 14.03 12.20 7.83
C SER A 28 14.45 12.82 6.51
N VAL A 29 15.61 13.43 6.48
CA VAL A 29 16.21 14.05 5.30
C VAL A 29 17.47 13.30 4.91
N VAL A 30 17.61 12.98 3.64
CA VAL A 30 18.80 12.37 3.06
C VAL A 30 19.46 13.37 2.13
N LEU A 31 20.78 13.53 2.26
CA LEU A 31 21.60 14.37 1.40
C LEU A 31 22.22 13.52 0.29
N LYS A 32 22.54 14.15 -0.83
CA LYS A 32 23.32 13.54 -1.91
C LYS A 32 24.78 13.30 -1.52
N GLU A 33 25.31 14.17 -0.66
CA GLU A 33 26.69 14.12 -0.16
C GLU A 33 26.72 14.35 1.34
N ALA A 34 27.78 13.89 1.99
CA ALA A 34 27.95 14.08 3.42
C ALA A 34 28.00 15.58 3.79
N ALA A 35 27.36 15.91 4.89
CA ALA A 35 27.32 17.29 5.39
C ALA A 35 28.72 17.76 5.80
N THR A 36 29.17 18.90 5.31
CA THR A 36 30.48 19.50 5.65
C THR A 36 30.51 20.06 7.07
N GLY A 37 29.37 20.29 7.68
CA GLY A 37 29.18 20.75 9.05
C GLY A 37 27.82 20.33 9.57
N THR A 38 27.56 20.49 10.86
CA THR A 38 26.25 20.22 11.45
C THR A 38 25.20 21.13 10.84
N LYS A 39 24.08 20.54 10.35
CA LYS A 39 22.95 21.25 9.78
C LYS A 39 21.74 21.10 10.68
N ASN A 40 21.07 22.21 10.99
CA ASN A 40 19.81 22.26 11.71
C ASN A 40 18.68 22.59 10.72
N LEU A 41 17.73 21.68 10.61
CA LEU A 41 16.59 21.80 9.73
C LEU A 41 15.32 21.98 10.54
N THR A 42 14.35 22.69 9.97
CA THR A 42 13.05 22.87 10.61
C THR A 42 11.95 22.38 9.68
N VAL A 43 11.11 21.51 10.21
CA VAL A 43 9.90 21.03 9.52
C VAL A 43 8.72 21.85 10.01
N VAL A 44 8.01 22.46 9.08
CA VAL A 44 6.80 23.26 9.37
C VAL A 44 5.66 22.85 8.45
N VAL A 45 4.42 23.04 8.91
CA VAL A 45 3.26 22.83 8.03
C VAL A 45 3.07 24.05 7.13
N ASP A 46 2.90 23.80 5.84
CA ASP A 46 2.60 24.84 4.86
C ASP A 46 1.10 25.17 4.88
N LYS A 47 0.74 26.20 5.62
CA LYS A 47 -0.64 26.67 5.72
C LYS A 47 -1.16 27.37 4.46
N ASP A 48 -0.25 27.83 3.60
CA ASP A 48 -0.54 28.53 2.37
C ASP A 48 -0.50 27.59 1.15
N PHE A 49 -0.50 26.28 1.39
CA PHE A 49 -0.49 25.28 0.31
C PHE A 49 -1.73 25.43 -0.57
N ASP A 50 -1.51 25.52 -1.89
CA ASP A 50 -2.59 25.67 -2.86
C ASP A 50 -3.33 24.35 -3.11
N VAL A 51 -4.36 24.11 -2.28
CA VAL A 51 -5.21 22.92 -2.36
C VAL A 51 -6.00 22.88 -3.65
N GLU A 52 -6.45 24.04 -4.17
CA GLU A 52 -7.24 24.10 -5.41
C GLU A 52 -6.40 23.68 -6.62
N ALA A 53 -5.18 24.20 -6.73
CA ALA A 53 -4.25 23.78 -7.78
C ALA A 53 -3.90 22.30 -7.69
N PHE A 54 -3.73 21.77 -6.47
CA PHE A 54 -3.50 20.34 -6.27
C PHE A 54 -4.71 19.50 -6.74
N GLN A 55 -5.92 19.89 -6.42
CA GLN A 55 -7.14 19.19 -6.81
C GLN A 55 -7.37 19.18 -8.32
N LEU A 56 -6.99 20.27 -9.02
CA LEU A 56 -7.07 20.31 -10.48
C LEU A 56 -6.18 19.25 -11.16
N ALA A 57 -5.06 18.89 -10.54
CA ALA A 57 -4.17 17.85 -11.05
C ALA A 57 -4.69 16.43 -10.75
N TYR A 58 -5.59 16.29 -9.77
CA TYR A 58 -6.14 15.01 -9.32
C TYR A 58 -7.67 15.06 -9.34
N THR A 59 -8.25 14.84 -10.50
CA THR A 59 -9.71 14.79 -10.69
C THR A 59 -10.37 13.78 -9.75
N ASN A 60 -11.61 14.06 -9.36
CA ASN A 60 -12.40 13.25 -8.42
C ASN A 60 -11.84 13.21 -6.98
N SER A 61 -11.10 14.23 -6.58
CA SER A 61 -10.66 14.41 -5.19
C SER A 61 -11.26 15.67 -4.57
N ASN A 62 -11.42 15.67 -3.26
CA ASN A 62 -11.95 16.81 -2.51
C ASN A 62 -11.15 16.96 -1.21
N TYR A 63 -9.89 17.35 -1.35
CA TYR A 63 -9.00 17.52 -0.22
C TYR A 63 -9.23 18.83 0.52
N THR A 64 -9.01 18.78 1.84
CA THR A 64 -8.85 19.95 2.69
C THR A 64 -7.55 19.84 3.48
N LEU A 65 -7.04 20.94 4.01
CA LEU A 65 -5.87 20.88 4.90
C LEU A 65 -6.24 20.18 6.20
N LEU A 66 -5.31 19.34 6.69
CA LEU A 66 -5.49 18.65 7.96
C LEU A 66 -5.56 19.68 9.11
N PRO A 67 -6.59 19.65 9.98
CA PRO A 67 -6.71 20.54 11.14
C PRO A 67 -5.54 20.41 12.12
N ASP A 68 -5.17 21.52 12.76
CA ASP A 68 -4.01 21.59 13.67
C ASP A 68 -4.09 20.65 14.88
N ASN A 69 -5.29 20.35 15.34
CA ASN A 69 -5.52 19.43 16.46
C ASN A 69 -5.39 17.94 16.08
N ALA A 70 -5.33 17.63 14.77
CA ALA A 70 -5.28 16.26 14.27
C ALA A 70 -3.85 15.75 14.02
N TYR A 71 -2.81 16.55 14.27
CA TYR A 71 -1.42 16.12 14.14
C TYR A 71 -0.50 16.71 15.18
N GLU A 72 0.66 16.07 15.37
CA GLU A 72 1.78 16.59 16.15
C GLU A 72 3.11 16.32 15.41
N LEU A 73 4.00 17.31 15.44
CA LEU A 73 5.38 17.16 14.96
C LEU A 73 6.30 16.93 16.16
N GLY A 74 6.95 15.77 16.18
CA GLY A 74 7.93 15.43 17.22
C GLY A 74 9.08 16.43 17.26
N ASN A 75 9.69 16.62 18.41
CA ASN A 75 10.79 17.56 18.63
C ASN A 75 10.50 19.00 18.13
N GLY A 76 9.23 19.42 18.14
CA GLY A 76 8.84 20.75 17.62
C GLY A 76 9.19 20.96 16.15
N GLY A 77 9.29 19.90 15.35
CA GLY A 77 9.66 19.97 13.94
C GLY A 77 11.17 20.06 13.68
N SER A 78 12.02 19.86 14.69
CA SER A 78 13.47 20.00 14.55
C SER A 78 14.12 18.69 14.05
N LEU A 79 15.01 18.80 13.06
CA LEU A 79 15.88 17.73 12.57
C LEU A 79 17.32 18.21 12.54
N THR A 80 18.26 17.32 12.84
CA THR A 80 19.70 17.62 12.77
C THR A 80 20.43 16.59 11.92
N ILE A 81 21.31 17.08 11.05
CA ILE A 81 22.27 16.26 10.31
C ILE A 81 23.66 16.57 10.91
N ALA A 82 24.30 15.57 11.47
CA ALA A 82 25.65 15.73 12.02
C ALA A 82 26.69 15.97 10.91
N ALA A 83 27.78 16.65 11.24
CA ALA A 83 28.90 16.77 10.32
C ALA A 83 29.42 15.39 9.88
N GLY A 84 29.63 15.23 8.59
CA GLY A 84 30.05 13.95 7.98
C GLY A 84 28.87 12.96 7.73
N ALA A 85 27.66 13.23 8.21
CA ALA A 85 26.51 12.38 7.97
C ALA A 85 25.80 12.72 6.65
N MET A 86 25.16 11.73 6.05
CA MET A 86 24.31 11.88 4.85
C MET A 86 22.82 11.90 5.20
N GLN A 87 22.45 11.64 6.44
CA GLN A 87 21.04 11.54 6.86
C GLN A 87 20.83 12.23 8.20
N SER A 88 19.66 12.85 8.36
CA SER A 88 19.24 13.43 9.63
C SER A 88 18.83 12.35 10.63
N GLY A 89 18.70 12.75 11.89
CA GLY A 89 17.86 12.06 12.85
C GLY A 89 16.42 11.94 12.32
N LYS A 90 15.59 11.16 13.00
CA LYS A 90 14.19 10.98 12.66
C LYS A 90 13.30 11.87 13.52
N MET A 91 12.31 12.50 12.92
CA MET A 91 11.20 13.19 13.58
C MET A 91 9.94 12.34 13.44
N THR A 92 9.22 12.13 14.51
CA THR A 92 7.96 11.39 14.45
C THR A 92 6.82 12.37 14.13
N LEU A 93 6.10 12.10 13.05
CA LEU A 93 4.77 12.67 12.78
C LEU A 93 3.74 11.78 13.47
N ILE A 94 2.84 12.37 14.24
CA ILE A 94 1.73 11.69 14.92
C ILE A 94 0.42 12.22 14.33
N LEU A 95 -0.45 11.34 13.89
CA LEU A 95 -1.79 11.67 13.38
C LEU A 95 -2.87 11.12 14.32
N LYS A 96 -3.88 11.94 14.59
CA LYS A 96 -4.98 11.69 15.52
C LYS A 96 -6.31 11.72 14.76
N GLY A 97 -6.69 10.60 14.16
CA GLY A 97 -7.87 10.52 13.30
C GLY A 97 -9.19 10.81 14.01
N TRP A 98 -9.30 10.50 15.30
CA TRP A 98 -10.49 10.78 16.12
C TRP A 98 -10.74 12.28 16.38
N MET A 99 -9.76 13.14 16.10
CA MET A 99 -9.91 14.59 16.22
C MET A 99 -10.55 15.21 14.98
N LEU A 100 -10.75 14.42 13.93
CA LEU A 100 -11.37 14.86 12.69
C LEU A 100 -12.90 14.80 12.78
N PRO A 101 -13.61 15.76 12.16
CA PRO A 101 -15.06 15.75 12.17
C PRO A 101 -15.61 14.53 11.43
N VAL A 102 -16.61 13.87 12.00
CA VAL A 102 -17.37 12.84 11.30
C VAL A 102 -18.29 13.52 10.28
N PRO A 103 -18.20 13.21 9.00
CA PRO A 103 -19.06 13.80 7.99
C PRO A 103 -20.54 13.44 8.23
N GLU A 104 -21.42 14.43 8.23
CA GLU A 104 -22.89 14.20 8.36
C GLU A 104 -23.44 13.36 7.23
N ASN A 105 -23.00 13.67 6.01
CA ASN A 105 -23.27 12.87 4.83
C ASN A 105 -21.93 12.35 4.33
N PHE A 106 -21.64 11.09 4.62
CA PHE A 106 -20.40 10.50 4.19
C PHE A 106 -20.37 10.43 2.66
N ASN A 107 -19.76 11.43 2.08
CA ASN A 107 -19.19 11.30 0.76
C ASN A 107 -17.65 11.22 0.92
N LEU A 108 -17.00 10.57 0.00
CA LEU A 108 -15.56 10.34 0.04
C LEU A 108 -14.74 11.60 0.13
N GLY A 109 -15.21 12.67 -0.49
CA GLY A 109 -14.55 13.95 -0.48
C GLY A 109 -14.41 14.56 0.92
N ALA A 110 -15.35 14.31 1.81
CA ALA A 110 -15.34 14.86 3.16
C ALA A 110 -14.34 14.17 4.11
N SER A 111 -13.66 13.11 3.67
CA SER A 111 -12.72 12.32 4.46
C SER A 111 -11.28 12.36 3.92
N GLN A 112 -10.96 13.31 3.05
CA GLN A 112 -9.65 13.45 2.41
C GLN A 112 -8.93 14.70 2.89
N TYR A 113 -7.71 14.52 3.41
CA TYR A 113 -6.92 15.59 3.97
C TYR A 113 -5.52 15.64 3.37
N LEU A 114 -4.96 16.85 3.29
CA LEU A 114 -3.56 17.09 2.96
C LEU A 114 -2.83 17.65 4.17
N LEU A 115 -1.63 17.14 4.41
CA LEU A 115 -0.68 17.74 5.34
C LEU A 115 0.63 18.03 4.59
N PRO A 116 0.77 19.22 4.02
CA PRO A 116 1.99 19.64 3.35
C PRO A 116 3.03 20.09 4.38
N LEU A 117 4.19 19.44 4.39
CA LEU A 117 5.31 19.80 5.23
C LEU A 117 6.39 20.50 4.41
N LYS A 118 6.87 21.64 4.88
CA LYS A 118 8.06 22.32 4.35
C LYS A 118 9.25 22.02 5.27
N ILE A 119 10.28 21.41 4.71
CA ILE A 119 11.57 21.21 5.39
C ILE A 119 12.48 22.35 4.96
N LYS A 120 12.84 23.22 5.91
CA LYS A 120 13.59 24.45 5.65
C LYS A 120 15.08 24.29 6.00
N GLU A 121 15.93 24.74 5.10
CA GLU A 121 17.38 24.89 5.28
C GLU A 121 17.81 26.22 4.65
N ASP A 122 18.37 27.14 5.42
CA ASP A 122 18.98 28.41 4.95
C ASP A 122 18.16 29.14 3.86
N GLY A 123 16.85 29.30 4.10
CA GLY A 123 15.94 30.00 3.18
C GLY A 123 15.43 29.18 1.98
N LYS A 124 15.95 27.96 1.79
CA LYS A 124 15.40 26.98 0.83
C LYS A 124 14.44 26.05 1.53
N TYR A 125 13.55 25.42 0.80
CA TYR A 125 12.65 24.41 1.35
C TYR A 125 12.38 23.28 0.36
N GLN A 126 12.08 22.11 0.91
CA GLN A 126 11.57 20.94 0.20
C GLN A 126 10.18 20.64 0.73
N THR A 127 9.27 20.24 -0.14
CA THR A 127 7.91 19.85 0.26
C THR A 127 7.79 18.35 0.35
N LEU A 128 7.24 17.88 1.49
CA LEU A 128 6.81 16.52 1.70
C LEU A 128 5.28 16.55 1.92
N LEU A 129 4.52 15.90 1.03
CA LEU A 129 3.08 15.96 1.05
C LEU A 129 2.48 14.65 1.55
N TYR A 130 1.77 14.73 2.67
CA TYR A 130 0.94 13.63 3.16
C TYR A 130 -0.48 13.74 2.59
N ARG A 131 -0.93 12.65 1.96
CA ARG A 131 -2.32 12.45 1.54
C ARG A 131 -2.95 11.48 2.52
N ILE A 132 -3.95 11.95 3.25
CA ILE A 132 -4.52 11.25 4.40
C ILE A 132 -5.99 10.99 4.12
N ASN A 133 -6.40 9.72 4.18
CA ASN A 133 -7.79 9.32 4.16
C ASN A 133 -8.24 9.00 5.59
N TRP A 134 -9.44 9.44 5.94
CA TRP A 134 -10.11 9.09 7.18
C TRP A 134 -11.19 8.05 6.92
N THR A 135 -11.32 7.06 7.81
CA THR A 135 -12.38 6.07 7.76
C THR A 135 -12.83 5.68 9.16
N ASN A 136 -14.12 5.38 9.32
CA ASN A 136 -14.67 4.79 10.55
C ASN A 136 -15.08 3.31 10.36
N GLY A 137 -14.77 2.70 9.21
CA GLY A 137 -15.13 1.33 8.89
C GLY A 137 -16.63 1.07 8.67
N LYS A 138 -17.50 2.07 8.92
CA LYS A 138 -18.97 1.93 8.79
C LYS A 138 -19.43 2.26 7.39
N HIS A 139 -18.76 3.17 6.72
CA HIS A 139 -19.06 3.58 5.36
C HIS A 139 -18.15 2.83 4.39
N ARG A 140 -18.43 1.56 4.21
CA ARG A 140 -17.82 0.80 3.13
C ARG A 140 -18.41 1.30 1.83
N LEU A 141 -17.55 1.87 1.03
CA LEU A 141 -17.91 2.28 -0.31
C LEU A 141 -17.89 1.04 -1.19
N THR A 142 -18.92 0.25 -1.06
CA THR A 142 -19.15 -0.81 -2.01
C THR A 142 -19.42 -0.16 -3.35
N SER A 143 -18.61 -0.50 -4.32
CA SER A 143 -18.90 -0.18 -5.71
C SER A 143 -20.31 -0.61 -6.03
N SER A 144 -21.12 0.30 -6.57
CA SER A 144 -22.44 -0.05 -7.14
C SER A 144 -22.28 -0.86 -8.42
N ARG A 145 -21.03 -1.10 -8.86
CA ARG A 145 -20.71 -1.90 -10.04
C ARG A 145 -21.20 -3.33 -9.85
N LYS A 146 -22.20 -3.70 -10.62
CA LYS A 146 -22.69 -5.07 -10.65
C LYS A 146 -21.96 -5.82 -11.77
N GLY A 147 -21.39 -6.96 -11.44
CA GLY A 147 -20.91 -7.93 -12.41
C GLY A 147 -19.42 -7.97 -12.69
N TYR A 148 -18.58 -7.11 -12.07
CA TYR A 148 -17.12 -7.23 -12.16
C TYR A 148 -16.43 -6.75 -10.89
N THR A 149 -15.25 -7.32 -10.64
CA THR A 149 -14.37 -6.98 -9.53
C THR A 149 -13.12 -6.30 -10.09
N CYS A 150 -12.76 -5.15 -9.58
CA CYS A 150 -11.54 -4.45 -9.98
C CYS A 150 -10.39 -4.83 -9.03
N ILE A 151 -9.36 -5.45 -9.57
CA ILE A 151 -8.17 -5.88 -8.84
C ILE A 151 -7.00 -4.96 -9.20
N GLY A 152 -6.40 -4.34 -8.18
CA GLY A 152 -5.18 -3.56 -8.32
C GLY A 152 -3.97 -4.35 -7.83
N TYR A 153 -2.89 -4.32 -8.60
CA TYR A 153 -1.59 -4.88 -8.19
C TYR A 153 -0.68 -3.75 -7.72
N VAL A 154 -0.14 -3.88 -6.51
CA VAL A 154 0.77 -2.91 -5.92
C VAL A 154 2.14 -3.54 -5.72
N ASP A 155 3.14 -3.01 -6.42
CA ASP A 155 4.53 -3.38 -6.25
C ASP A 155 5.11 -2.70 -5.00
N THR A 156 5.23 -3.47 -3.92
CA THR A 156 5.68 -2.97 -2.62
C THR A 156 7.15 -2.54 -2.61
N GLU A 157 7.94 -2.91 -3.61
CA GLU A 157 9.31 -2.42 -3.79
C GLU A 157 9.33 -0.96 -4.29
N LYS A 158 8.24 -0.50 -4.90
CA LYS A 158 8.15 0.82 -5.54
C LYS A 158 7.23 1.79 -4.82
N MET A 159 6.19 1.28 -4.15
CA MET A 159 5.16 2.13 -3.57
C MET A 159 4.47 1.51 -2.36
N SER A 160 3.93 2.36 -1.49
CA SER A 160 3.10 1.92 -0.38
C SER A 160 1.77 1.34 -0.86
N PRO A 161 1.28 0.25 -0.27
CA PRO A 161 -0.07 -0.26 -0.57
C PRO A 161 -1.18 0.76 -0.36
N LEU A 162 -0.98 1.73 0.52
CA LEU A 162 -1.96 2.76 0.83
C LEU A 162 -2.25 3.70 -0.34
N VAL A 163 -1.40 3.71 -1.39
CA VAL A 163 -1.69 4.40 -2.66
C VAL A 163 -3.01 3.96 -3.27
N SER A 164 -3.43 2.73 -3.03
CA SER A 164 -4.71 2.20 -3.53
C SER A 164 -5.92 2.95 -2.99
N SER A 165 -5.78 3.62 -1.84
CA SER A 165 -6.86 4.36 -1.19
C SER A 165 -7.18 5.71 -1.86
N VAL A 166 -6.37 6.19 -2.79
CA VAL A 166 -6.55 7.51 -3.42
C VAL A 166 -7.13 7.46 -4.83
N TYR A 167 -7.45 6.27 -5.33
CA TYR A 167 -8.08 6.11 -6.64
C TYR A 167 -9.59 5.94 -6.49
N TRP A 168 -10.32 6.85 -7.13
CA TRP A 168 -11.77 6.93 -7.07
C TRP A 168 -12.39 6.91 -8.45
N LEU A 169 -13.58 6.33 -8.55
CA LEU A 169 -14.44 6.43 -9.72
C LEU A 169 -15.60 7.36 -9.40
N GLN A 170 -15.88 8.27 -10.32
CA GLN A 170 -17.12 9.02 -10.31
C GLN A 170 -18.20 8.16 -10.94
N GLU A 171 -19.25 7.84 -10.17
CA GLU A 171 -20.38 7.12 -10.68
C GLU A 171 -21.31 8.11 -11.42
N ASN A 172 -21.48 7.88 -12.71
CA ASN A 172 -22.49 8.59 -13.47
C ASN A 172 -23.86 7.99 -13.10
N SER A 173 -24.64 8.70 -12.31
CA SER A 173 -26.06 8.36 -12.20
C SER A 173 -26.77 8.76 -13.49
N MET A 174 -27.75 7.98 -13.94
CA MET A 174 -28.60 8.34 -15.06
C MET A 174 -29.35 9.67 -14.81
N ASP A 175 -29.44 10.09 -13.56
CA ASP A 175 -30.11 11.30 -13.09
C ASP A 175 -29.19 12.53 -13.05
N GLY A 176 -27.95 12.44 -13.54
CA GLY A 176 -27.02 13.57 -13.60
C GLY A 176 -26.39 13.95 -12.25
N ASP A 177 -26.54 13.14 -11.22
CA ASP A 177 -25.89 13.34 -9.93
C ASP A 177 -24.46 12.77 -9.95
N TYR A 178 -23.50 13.65 -10.20
CA TYR A 178 -22.06 13.33 -10.24
C TYR A 178 -21.41 13.30 -8.86
N THR A 179 -22.17 13.29 -7.78
CA THR A 179 -21.65 13.39 -6.41
C THR A 179 -21.21 12.05 -5.82
N LYS A 180 -21.58 10.93 -6.44
CA LYS A 180 -21.22 9.60 -5.96
C LYS A 180 -19.83 9.22 -6.44
N LEU A 181 -18.91 9.12 -5.48
CA LEU A 181 -17.59 8.57 -5.69
C LEU A 181 -17.54 7.16 -5.09
N SER A 182 -16.96 6.21 -5.79
CA SER A 182 -16.64 4.87 -5.26
C SER A 182 -15.15 4.60 -5.37
N GLN A 183 -14.63 3.73 -4.52
CA GLN A 183 -13.24 3.29 -4.67
C GLN A 183 -13.05 2.53 -5.97
N LEU A 184 -11.89 2.76 -6.61
CA LEU A 184 -11.56 2.06 -7.85
C LEU A 184 -11.38 0.57 -7.62
N PHE A 185 -10.65 0.20 -6.55
CA PHE A 185 -10.25 -1.18 -6.30
C PHE A 185 -11.17 -1.87 -5.29
N ASP A 186 -11.62 -3.07 -5.64
CA ASP A 186 -12.31 -4.00 -4.74
C ASP A 186 -11.30 -4.91 -4.03
N VAL A 187 -10.19 -5.20 -4.71
CA VAL A 187 -9.10 -6.07 -4.22
C VAL A 187 -7.76 -5.40 -4.50
N VAL A 188 -6.86 -5.48 -3.53
CA VAL A 188 -5.47 -5.04 -3.64
C VAL A 188 -4.56 -6.26 -3.49
N ASN A 189 -3.87 -6.62 -4.56
CA ASN A 189 -2.89 -7.69 -4.58
C ASN A 189 -1.50 -7.11 -4.34
N LEU A 190 -0.87 -7.54 -3.24
CA LEU A 190 0.47 -7.10 -2.86
C LEU A 190 1.52 -7.92 -3.63
N LEU A 191 2.28 -7.28 -4.47
CA LEU A 191 3.46 -7.87 -5.11
C LEU A 191 4.68 -7.69 -4.20
N ARG A 192 5.47 -8.70 -3.89
CA ARG A 192 5.20 -10.11 -4.13
C ARG A 192 5.96 -10.99 -3.16
N ALA A 193 5.41 -12.13 -2.86
CA ALA A 193 6.18 -13.28 -2.44
C ALA A 193 6.59 -14.10 -3.67
N THR A 194 7.63 -14.91 -3.56
CA THR A 194 8.05 -15.83 -4.63
C THR A 194 8.18 -17.26 -4.10
N VAL A 195 7.98 -18.24 -4.99
CA VAL A 195 8.27 -19.62 -4.66
C VAL A 195 9.78 -19.88 -4.80
N GLY A 196 10.37 -20.53 -3.81
CA GLY A 196 11.77 -20.95 -3.81
C GLY A 196 11.93 -22.46 -3.86
N ALA A 197 13.18 -22.91 -3.83
CA ALA A 197 13.53 -24.34 -3.78
C ALA A 197 12.87 -25.01 -2.58
N GLY A 198 12.42 -26.26 -2.76
CA GLY A 198 11.72 -27.01 -1.73
C GLY A 198 10.30 -26.49 -1.42
N GLY A 199 9.71 -25.67 -2.27
CA GLY A 199 8.41 -25.07 -2.02
C GLY A 199 8.43 -23.98 -0.92
N GLU A 200 9.56 -23.30 -0.74
CA GLU A 200 9.69 -22.22 0.23
C GLU A 200 8.91 -20.98 -0.23
N LEU A 201 8.14 -20.36 0.67
CA LEU A 201 7.53 -19.04 0.45
C LEU A 201 8.55 -17.96 0.80
N LYS A 202 9.16 -17.35 -0.22
CA LYS A 202 10.16 -16.29 -0.05
C LYS A 202 9.51 -14.92 -0.01
N LEU A 203 9.81 -14.17 1.04
CA LEU A 203 9.39 -12.79 1.22
C LEU A 203 10.64 -11.89 1.13
N ASN A 204 10.66 -10.94 0.19
CA ASN A 204 11.72 -9.93 0.19
C ASN A 204 11.54 -8.94 1.35
N ALA A 205 12.48 -8.00 1.52
CA ALA A 205 12.47 -7.05 2.63
C ALA A 205 11.23 -6.15 2.61
N ASP A 206 10.79 -5.70 1.43
CA ASP A 206 9.70 -4.74 1.29
C ASP A 206 8.35 -5.38 1.60
N ILE A 207 8.04 -6.56 1.02
CA ILE A 207 6.81 -7.27 1.35
C ILE A 207 6.80 -7.73 2.82
N SER A 208 7.95 -8.16 3.36
CA SER A 208 8.08 -8.50 4.78
C SER A 208 7.79 -7.30 5.68
N HIS A 209 8.27 -6.10 5.31
CA HIS A 209 7.98 -4.88 6.04
C HIS A 209 6.47 -4.57 6.05
N VAL A 210 5.82 -4.64 4.89
CA VAL A 210 4.37 -4.42 4.76
C VAL A 210 3.57 -5.40 5.61
N LEU A 211 3.88 -6.69 5.52
CA LEU A 211 3.18 -7.74 6.27
C LEU A 211 3.36 -7.62 7.78
N LYS A 212 4.60 -7.36 8.25
CA LYS A 212 4.89 -7.16 9.68
C LYS A 212 4.26 -5.89 10.27
N ASN A 213 3.93 -4.92 9.43
CA ASN A 213 3.24 -3.69 9.81
C ASN A 213 1.80 -3.66 9.25
N ALA A 214 1.10 -4.80 9.35
CA ALA A 214 -0.24 -4.97 8.80
C ALA A 214 -1.24 -3.92 9.32
N ASP A 215 -1.12 -3.48 10.56
CA ASP A 215 -1.98 -2.45 11.16
C ASP A 215 -1.82 -1.09 10.48
N LYS A 216 -0.65 -0.80 9.88
CA LYS A 216 -0.40 0.40 9.11
C LYS A 216 -0.82 0.28 7.64
N TYR A 217 -0.58 -0.88 7.01
CA TYR A 217 -0.67 -1.02 5.55
C TYR A 217 -1.83 -1.89 5.05
N ILE A 218 -2.32 -2.81 5.87
CA ILE A 218 -3.34 -3.79 5.45
C ILE A 218 -4.70 -3.48 6.09
N ARG A 219 -4.76 -3.39 7.43
CA ARG A 219 -6.00 -3.17 8.16
C ARG A 219 -6.77 -1.93 7.71
N PRO A 220 -6.10 -0.77 7.47
CA PRO A 220 -6.83 0.42 7.02
C PRO A 220 -7.49 0.25 5.66
N LEU A 221 -6.86 -0.45 4.72
CA LEU A 221 -7.46 -0.78 3.42
C LEU A 221 -8.69 -1.68 3.57
N GLN A 222 -8.58 -2.69 4.45
CA GLN A 222 -9.70 -3.58 4.78
C GLN A 222 -10.86 -2.81 5.42
N LEU A 223 -10.57 -1.86 6.33
CA LEU A 223 -11.58 -0.96 6.93
C LEU A 223 -12.29 -0.10 5.89
N MET A 224 -11.58 0.32 4.85
CA MET A 224 -12.17 1.04 3.70
C MET A 224 -12.99 0.13 2.77
N GLY A 225 -13.01 -1.18 3.01
CA GLY A 225 -13.82 -2.15 2.26
C GLY A 225 -13.09 -2.89 1.14
N MET A 226 -11.79 -2.63 0.95
CA MET A 226 -10.97 -3.39 0.01
C MET A 226 -10.56 -4.73 0.62
N LYS A 227 -10.44 -5.76 -0.19
CA LYS A 227 -9.77 -7.00 0.19
C LYS A 227 -8.28 -6.89 -0.12
N VAL A 228 -7.43 -7.38 0.78
CA VAL A 228 -5.99 -7.35 0.61
C VAL A 228 -5.44 -8.76 0.52
N CYS A 229 -4.82 -9.09 -0.60
CA CYS A 229 -4.29 -10.41 -0.90
C CYS A 229 -2.78 -10.35 -1.14
N LEU A 230 -2.08 -11.45 -0.88
CA LEU A 230 -0.67 -11.61 -1.19
C LEU A 230 -0.53 -12.33 -2.54
N THR A 231 0.19 -11.75 -3.47
CA THR A 231 0.56 -12.45 -4.71
C THR A 231 1.80 -13.30 -4.47
N VAL A 232 1.66 -14.59 -4.74
CA VAL A 232 2.75 -15.56 -4.80
C VAL A 232 3.10 -15.78 -6.26
N LYS A 233 4.34 -15.47 -6.62
CA LYS A 233 4.83 -15.50 -7.99
C LYS A 233 5.87 -16.59 -8.16
N ASN A 234 6.03 -17.08 -9.41
CA ASN A 234 7.21 -17.85 -9.78
C ASN A 234 8.50 -17.06 -9.50
N SER A 235 9.58 -17.74 -9.21
CA SER A 235 10.93 -17.17 -9.28
C SER A 235 11.50 -17.29 -10.71
N SER A 236 12.72 -16.78 -10.92
CA SER A 236 13.41 -16.94 -12.21
C SER A 236 13.61 -18.40 -12.62
N ASP A 237 13.77 -19.29 -11.63
CA ASP A 237 14.21 -20.67 -11.86
C ASP A 237 13.14 -21.70 -11.50
N ILE A 238 12.08 -21.30 -10.79
CA ILE A 238 11.04 -22.21 -10.28
C ILE A 238 9.67 -21.64 -10.57
N GLY A 239 8.96 -22.28 -11.49
CA GLY A 239 7.54 -22.07 -11.72
C GLY A 239 6.69 -23.10 -10.94
N PHE A 240 5.40 -22.87 -10.87
CA PHE A 240 4.50 -23.79 -10.15
C PHE A 240 4.43 -25.18 -10.77
N CYS A 241 4.70 -25.30 -12.07
CA CYS A 241 4.78 -26.59 -12.77
C CYS A 241 6.09 -27.35 -12.53
N HIS A 242 7.02 -26.81 -11.76
CA HIS A 242 8.21 -27.53 -11.31
C HIS A 242 8.03 -28.26 -9.98
N LEU A 243 7.00 -27.91 -9.22
CA LEU A 243 6.83 -28.38 -7.83
C LEU A 243 6.47 -29.87 -7.79
N THR A 244 7.13 -30.60 -6.90
CA THR A 244 6.74 -31.95 -6.46
C THR A 244 5.59 -31.87 -5.47
N ASP A 245 4.92 -32.99 -5.21
CA ASP A 245 3.81 -33.04 -4.24
C ASP A 245 4.25 -32.58 -2.84
N GLY A 246 5.45 -32.97 -2.38
CA GLY A 246 5.99 -32.53 -1.09
C GLY A 246 6.31 -31.04 -1.01
N GLU A 247 6.76 -30.45 -2.13
CA GLU A 247 6.99 -29.01 -2.22
C GLU A 247 5.67 -28.22 -2.25
N ILE A 248 4.63 -28.75 -2.88
CA ILE A 248 3.27 -28.20 -2.83
C ILE A 248 2.77 -28.17 -1.39
N ASP A 249 2.88 -29.29 -0.66
CA ASP A 249 2.44 -29.38 0.74
C ASP A 249 3.18 -28.34 1.61
N ASN A 250 4.50 -28.19 1.41
CA ASN A 250 5.30 -27.21 2.13
C ASN A 250 4.87 -25.77 1.82
N LEU A 251 4.67 -25.42 0.54
CA LEU A 251 4.21 -24.09 0.13
C LEU A 251 2.83 -23.77 0.70
N VAL A 252 1.89 -24.71 0.61
CA VAL A 252 0.53 -24.57 1.12
C VAL A 252 0.52 -24.29 2.63
N ALA A 253 1.34 -25.02 3.39
CA ALA A 253 1.45 -24.82 4.84
C ALA A 253 1.94 -23.40 5.17
N GLN A 254 2.97 -22.91 4.47
CA GLN A 254 3.52 -21.57 4.70
C GLN A 254 2.56 -20.47 4.25
N VAL A 255 1.88 -20.63 3.12
CA VAL A 255 0.85 -19.70 2.64
C VAL A 255 -0.30 -19.60 3.64
N LYS A 256 -0.77 -20.72 4.18
CA LYS A 256 -1.81 -20.71 5.21
C LYS A 256 -1.38 -19.93 6.44
N ILE A 257 -0.17 -20.17 6.94
CA ILE A 257 0.39 -19.42 8.07
C ILE A 257 0.45 -17.92 7.75
N ALA A 258 0.89 -17.52 6.57
CA ALA A 258 0.97 -16.12 6.18
C ALA A 258 -0.42 -15.46 6.15
N VAL A 259 -1.42 -16.11 5.58
CA VAL A 259 -2.81 -15.62 5.55
C VAL A 259 -3.34 -15.40 6.96
N GLU A 260 -3.18 -16.37 7.85
CA GLU A 260 -3.67 -16.31 9.23
C GLU A 260 -2.90 -15.28 10.07
N LEU A 261 -1.57 -15.31 10.00
CA LEU A 261 -0.70 -14.44 10.81
C LEU A 261 -0.87 -12.96 10.46
N TYR A 262 -0.94 -12.64 9.18
CA TYR A 262 -1.05 -11.27 8.71
C TYR A 262 -2.51 -10.83 8.45
N GLY A 263 -3.47 -11.75 8.59
CA GLY A 263 -4.91 -11.53 8.42
C GLY A 263 -5.24 -11.03 7.01
N LEU A 264 -4.67 -11.67 6.01
CA LEU A 264 -4.94 -11.41 4.61
C LEU A 264 -6.32 -11.93 4.21
N ASP A 265 -6.95 -11.27 3.24
CA ASP A 265 -8.22 -11.71 2.68
C ASP A 265 -8.05 -12.83 1.65
N GLY A 266 -6.83 -13.03 1.16
CA GLY A 266 -6.60 -14.06 0.15
C GLY A 266 -5.18 -14.16 -0.37
N ILE A 267 -5.07 -15.02 -1.37
CA ILE A 267 -3.85 -15.30 -2.12
C ILE A 267 -4.16 -15.19 -3.61
N ASP A 268 -3.23 -14.61 -4.33
CA ASP A 268 -3.21 -14.57 -5.77
C ASP A 268 -1.99 -15.35 -6.29
N LEU A 269 -2.19 -16.23 -7.26
CA LEU A 269 -1.11 -17.00 -7.88
C LEU A 269 -0.77 -16.39 -9.22
N TRP A 270 0.50 -16.13 -9.44
CA TRP A 270 0.99 -15.55 -10.69
C TRP A 270 2.23 -16.30 -11.17
N ASP A 271 2.09 -17.07 -12.24
CA ASP A 271 3.21 -17.67 -12.97
C ASP A 271 3.29 -17.04 -14.36
N ASP A 272 4.28 -16.18 -14.58
CA ASP A 272 4.53 -15.53 -15.88
C ASP A 272 5.77 -16.07 -16.59
N SER A 273 6.17 -17.29 -16.22
CA SER A 273 7.23 -18.02 -16.93
C SER A 273 6.79 -18.26 -18.37
N ASP A 274 7.52 -17.71 -19.32
CA ASP A 274 7.32 -17.97 -20.74
C ASP A 274 8.07 -19.25 -21.18
N GLU A 275 9.07 -19.65 -20.38
CA GLU A 275 9.86 -20.85 -20.62
C GLU A 275 10.17 -21.55 -19.30
N TYR A 276 9.75 -22.80 -19.18
CA TYR A 276 10.11 -23.66 -18.05
C TYR A 276 11.52 -24.26 -18.20
N GLY A 277 12.42 -23.54 -18.87
CA GLY A 277 13.78 -23.96 -19.16
C GLY A 277 13.88 -24.97 -20.29
N ALA A 278 15.12 -25.39 -20.61
CA ALA A 278 15.39 -26.34 -21.69
C ALA A 278 14.71 -27.71 -21.53
N ASP A 279 14.31 -28.05 -20.32
CA ASP A 279 13.64 -29.31 -19.96
C ASP A 279 12.10 -29.24 -20.07
N GLY A 280 11.53 -28.06 -20.36
CA GLY A 280 10.09 -27.85 -20.46
C GLY A 280 9.33 -28.01 -19.14
N ILE A 281 8.01 -28.12 -19.22
CA ILE A 281 7.14 -28.34 -18.08
C ILE A 281 7.36 -29.76 -17.54
N LYS A 282 7.93 -29.85 -16.32
CA LYS A 282 8.28 -31.12 -15.69
C LYS A 282 7.09 -31.82 -15.05
N ASN A 283 6.11 -31.09 -14.56
CA ASN A 283 4.94 -31.62 -13.86
C ASN A 283 3.69 -30.83 -14.21
N ALA A 284 3.05 -31.21 -15.31
CA ALA A 284 1.85 -30.56 -15.82
C ALA A 284 0.68 -30.52 -14.82
N SER A 285 0.63 -31.47 -13.87
CA SER A 285 -0.41 -31.53 -12.85
C SER A 285 -0.12 -30.71 -11.61
N ALA A 286 1.07 -30.14 -11.45
CA ALA A 286 1.49 -29.48 -10.20
C ALA A 286 0.69 -28.21 -9.94
N TYR A 287 0.48 -27.35 -10.94
CA TYR A 287 -0.25 -26.11 -10.74
C TYR A 287 -1.72 -26.35 -10.36
N PRO A 288 -2.51 -27.18 -11.08
CA PRO A 288 -3.84 -27.57 -10.64
C PRO A 288 -3.88 -28.22 -9.24
N LYS A 289 -2.88 -29.06 -8.91
CA LYS A 289 -2.77 -29.64 -7.56
C LYS A 289 -2.54 -28.59 -6.50
N LEU A 290 -1.65 -27.61 -6.76
CA LEU A 290 -1.39 -26.49 -5.84
C LEU A 290 -2.68 -25.72 -5.56
N ILE A 291 -3.44 -25.35 -6.59
CA ILE A 291 -4.71 -24.64 -6.45
C ILE A 291 -5.69 -25.45 -5.61
N LYS A 292 -5.84 -26.74 -5.89
CA LYS A 292 -6.72 -27.63 -5.13
C LYS A 292 -6.29 -27.78 -3.67
N ALA A 293 -4.99 -27.91 -3.41
CA ALA A 293 -4.42 -28.01 -2.07
C ALA A 293 -4.62 -26.72 -1.27
N LEU A 294 -4.36 -25.54 -1.89
CA LEU A 294 -4.63 -24.24 -1.29
C LEU A 294 -6.11 -24.07 -0.96
N ARG A 295 -7.01 -24.41 -1.91
CA ARG A 295 -8.45 -24.31 -1.66
C ARG A 295 -8.91 -25.22 -0.52
N GLY A 296 -8.29 -26.37 -0.36
CA GLY A 296 -8.57 -27.30 0.77
C GLY A 296 -8.02 -26.83 2.12
N ALA A 297 -6.89 -26.10 2.11
CA ALA A 297 -6.21 -25.65 3.32
C ALA A 297 -6.72 -24.29 3.85
N LEU A 298 -7.21 -23.43 2.97
CA LEU A 298 -7.70 -22.09 3.28
C LEU A 298 -9.21 -22.11 3.58
N SER A 299 -9.68 -21.14 4.36
CA SER A 299 -11.11 -20.99 4.63
C SER A 299 -11.89 -20.70 3.33
N LYS A 300 -13.19 -20.96 3.34
CA LYS A 300 -14.05 -20.71 2.17
C LYS A 300 -14.16 -19.22 1.84
N GLU A 301 -14.01 -18.37 2.84
CA GLU A 301 -14.06 -16.91 2.73
C GLU A 301 -12.75 -16.33 2.19
N THR A 302 -11.63 -17.07 2.30
CA THR A 302 -10.33 -16.65 1.78
C THR A 302 -10.37 -16.66 0.26
N MET A 303 -10.07 -15.53 -0.37
CA MET A 303 -9.96 -15.44 -1.82
C MET A 303 -8.78 -16.27 -2.32
N LEU A 304 -8.99 -16.93 -3.44
CA LEU A 304 -7.92 -17.57 -4.20
C LEU A 304 -8.11 -17.22 -5.66
N THR A 305 -7.19 -16.44 -6.19
CA THR A 305 -7.19 -15.98 -7.58
C THR A 305 -5.96 -16.49 -8.32
N VAL A 306 -6.05 -16.53 -9.63
CA VAL A 306 -4.96 -16.90 -10.53
C VAL A 306 -4.86 -15.81 -11.60
N ALA A 307 -3.69 -15.21 -11.75
CA ALA A 307 -3.41 -14.32 -12.86
C ALA A 307 -3.26 -15.17 -14.14
N ASP A 308 -4.15 -14.94 -15.09
CA ASP A 308 -4.08 -15.61 -16.40
C ASP A 308 -2.95 -15.00 -17.22
N LYS A 309 -1.75 -15.55 -17.06
CA LYS A 309 -0.53 -15.07 -17.70
C LYS A 309 0.52 -16.18 -17.79
N GLY A 310 1.32 -16.12 -18.86
CA GLY A 310 2.41 -17.07 -19.08
C GLY A 310 1.98 -18.43 -19.63
N GLU A 311 2.99 -19.29 -19.87
CA GLU A 311 2.80 -20.61 -20.48
C GLU A 311 1.99 -21.56 -19.60
N ALA A 312 2.16 -21.46 -18.27
CA ALA A 312 1.48 -22.34 -17.32
C ALA A 312 -0.05 -22.20 -17.42
N THR A 313 -0.58 -20.97 -17.40
CA THR A 313 -2.02 -20.74 -17.50
C THR A 313 -2.55 -21.05 -18.91
N ALA A 314 -1.82 -20.69 -19.96
CA ALA A 314 -2.20 -21.00 -21.35
C ALA A 314 -2.28 -22.51 -21.62
N THR A 315 -1.50 -23.33 -20.92
CA THR A 315 -1.45 -24.77 -21.11
C THR A 315 -2.45 -25.54 -20.25
N PHE A 316 -2.79 -25.05 -19.04
CA PHE A 316 -3.51 -25.83 -18.03
C PHE A 316 -4.88 -25.27 -17.66
N PHE A 317 -5.25 -24.11 -18.15
CA PHE A 317 -6.53 -23.46 -17.98
C PHE A 317 -7.11 -23.01 -19.34
#